data_35e0a767ea3f3286e7187eec7a47f13c
#
_entry.id   35e0a767ea3f3286e7187eec7a47f13c
#
_cell.length_a   1.000
_cell.length_b   1.000
_cell.length_c   1.000
_cell.angle_alpha   90.00
_cell.angle_beta   90.00
_cell.angle_gamma   90.00
#
_symmetry.space_group_name_H-M   'P 1'
#
loop_
_entity.id
_entity.type
_entity.pdbx_description
1 polymer ?
#
loop_
_entity_poly.entity_id
_entity_poly.type
_entity_poly.pdbx_seq_one_letter_code
_entity_poly.pdbx_strand_id
1 'polypeptide(L)'
;GKAFAADIALYRLGYFMMGNRECSFGWGLNINNIGSKIAYGGDDNAEFIPTNLRLGMNMTVPFNEYNKFSVAVDANKLLVPTFPKQDTENGETESDYTDRVQKEYYDVSPIAGIFKSFHDAPNGFKEEMQEIQWSVGCEYTYNDRFMLRGGYHHEAANKGNRKYFTV
;
A
#
# COMPACT_ATOMS: atom_id res chain seq x y z
N GLY A 1 13.93 -7.43 -20.30
CA GLY A 1 12.80 -6.49 -20.34
C GLY A 1 13.24 -5.08 -19.99
N LYS A 2 12.42 -4.11 -20.38
CA LYS A 2 12.59 -2.69 -20.02
C LYS A 2 11.23 -2.17 -19.56
N ALA A 3 11.21 -1.37 -18.50
CA ALA A 3 10.02 -0.68 -18.02
C ALA A 3 10.37 0.75 -17.65
N PHE A 4 9.38 1.64 -17.74
CA PHE A 4 9.46 3.02 -17.25
C PHE A 4 8.47 3.16 -16.10
N ALA A 5 8.87 3.86 -15.06
CA ALA A 5 8.02 4.17 -13.93
C ALA A 5 8.23 5.60 -13.45
N ALA A 6 7.19 6.17 -12.86
CA ALA A 6 7.21 7.47 -12.20
C ALA A 6 6.54 7.37 -10.83
N ASP A 7 6.97 8.23 -9.92
CA ASP A 7 6.41 8.33 -8.57
C ASP A 7 5.78 9.70 -8.39
N ILE A 8 4.67 9.73 -7.66
CA ILE A 8 3.99 10.96 -7.25
C ILE A 8 3.85 10.94 -5.73
N ALA A 9 4.33 11.99 -5.08
CA ALA A 9 4.21 12.13 -3.63
C ALA A 9 3.66 13.51 -3.27
N LEU A 10 2.81 13.53 -2.26
CA LEU A 10 2.29 14.73 -1.62
C LEU A 10 2.47 14.59 -0.11
N TYR A 11 3.01 15.63 0.52
CA TYR A 11 3.18 15.69 1.97
C TYR A 11 2.78 17.05 2.49
N ARG A 12 2.10 17.07 3.64
CA ARG A 12 1.77 18.29 4.36
C ARG A 12 2.00 18.10 5.85
N LEU A 13 2.68 19.09 6.44
CA LEU A 13 2.86 19.24 7.88
C LEU A 13 2.12 20.49 8.34
N GLY A 14 1.33 20.36 9.39
CA GLY A 14 0.64 21.46 10.05
C GLY A 14 0.94 21.48 11.54
N TYR A 15 0.79 22.66 12.13
CA TYR A 15 0.95 22.86 13.56
C TYR A 15 -0.34 23.39 14.15
N PHE A 16 -0.66 22.98 15.37
CA PHE A 16 -1.84 23.42 16.09
C PHE A 16 -1.60 23.40 17.58
N MET A 17 -2.34 24.26 18.30
CA MET A 17 -2.24 24.34 19.74
C MET A 17 -3.19 23.36 20.42
N MET A 18 -2.67 22.56 21.36
CA MET A 18 -3.44 21.74 22.29
C MET A 18 -3.18 22.23 23.71
N GLY A 19 -4.05 23.12 24.18
CA GLY A 19 -3.78 23.93 25.38
C GLY A 19 -2.60 24.89 25.13
N ASN A 20 -1.57 24.81 25.96
CA ASN A 20 -0.36 25.63 25.83
C ASN A 20 0.78 24.94 25.07
N ARG A 21 0.48 23.86 24.33
CA ARG A 21 1.48 23.03 23.63
C ARG A 21 1.26 23.12 22.13
N GLU A 22 2.30 23.41 21.40
CA GLU A 22 2.28 23.32 19.95
C GLU A 22 2.51 21.87 19.51
N CYS A 23 1.48 21.27 18.94
CA CYS A 23 1.51 19.93 18.37
C CYS A 23 1.71 20.01 16.86
N SER A 24 2.24 18.94 16.27
CA SER A 24 2.31 18.82 14.82
C SER A 24 1.49 17.64 14.32
N PHE A 25 0.89 17.80 13.16
CA PHE A 25 0.21 16.76 12.43
C PHE A 25 0.67 16.76 10.98
N GLY A 26 1.21 15.64 10.56
CA GLY A 26 1.63 15.40 9.18
C GLY A 26 0.77 14.33 8.52
N TRP A 27 0.55 14.49 7.23
CA TRP A 27 -0.01 13.43 6.41
C TRP A 27 0.69 13.41 5.05
N GLY A 28 0.71 12.25 4.44
CA GLY A 28 1.32 12.05 3.14
C GLY A 28 0.59 11.01 2.31
N LEU A 29 0.64 11.21 1.02
CA LEU A 29 0.20 10.27 -0.01
C LEU A 29 1.37 10.03 -0.95
N ASN A 30 1.62 8.78 -1.26
CA ASN A 30 2.62 8.40 -2.24
C ASN A 30 2.03 7.31 -3.15
N ILE A 31 2.18 7.50 -4.46
CA ILE A 31 1.93 6.46 -5.45
C ILE A 31 3.24 6.26 -6.20
N ASN A 32 3.85 5.11 -6.03
CA ASN A 32 5.11 4.79 -6.66
C ASN A 32 4.96 3.68 -7.70
N ASN A 33 5.94 3.63 -8.62
CA ASN A 33 5.97 2.71 -9.74
C ASN A 33 4.75 2.83 -10.67
N ILE A 34 4.24 4.02 -10.94
CA ILE A 34 3.23 4.25 -11.97
C ILE A 34 3.93 4.10 -13.31
N GLY A 35 3.73 3.01 -14.04
CA GLY A 35 4.52 2.81 -15.23
C GLY A 35 4.04 1.70 -16.16
N SER A 36 4.91 1.39 -17.12
CA SER A 36 4.64 0.37 -18.13
C SER A 36 4.73 -1.04 -17.54
N LYS A 37 4.05 -1.98 -18.16
CA LYS A 37 4.31 -3.40 -17.92
C LYS A 37 5.71 -3.79 -18.35
N ILE A 38 6.21 -4.90 -17.82
CA ILE A 38 7.51 -5.46 -18.17
C ILE A 38 7.35 -6.87 -18.73
N ALA A 39 7.91 -7.13 -19.92
CA ALA A 39 7.98 -8.46 -20.50
C ALA A 39 9.33 -9.10 -20.19
N TYR A 40 9.34 -10.35 -19.80
CA TYR A 40 10.54 -11.15 -19.56
C TYR A 40 10.69 -12.19 -20.66
N GLY A 41 11.83 -12.17 -21.36
CA GLY A 41 12.26 -13.30 -22.18
C GLY A 41 11.56 -13.54 -23.51
N GLY A 42 10.82 -12.58 -24.06
CA GLY A 42 10.21 -12.71 -25.39
C GLY A 42 8.81 -13.29 -25.42
N ASP A 43 8.19 -13.47 -24.25
CA ASP A 43 6.77 -13.75 -24.17
C ASP A 43 5.96 -12.49 -24.50
N ASP A 44 4.85 -12.68 -25.22
CA ASP A 44 3.94 -11.58 -25.58
C ASP A 44 3.21 -11.01 -24.34
N ASN A 45 3.23 -11.72 -23.23
CA ASN A 45 2.56 -11.36 -21.99
C ASN A 45 3.47 -10.52 -21.08
N ALA A 46 3.16 -9.25 -20.94
CA ALA A 46 3.86 -8.35 -20.07
C ALA A 46 3.16 -8.24 -18.69
N GLU A 47 3.94 -8.36 -17.62
CA GLU A 47 3.48 -8.27 -16.24
C GLU A 47 3.41 -6.84 -15.74
N PHE A 48 2.49 -6.56 -14.83
CA PHE A 48 2.43 -5.27 -14.15
C PHE A 48 3.64 -5.08 -13.24
N ILE A 49 4.25 -3.91 -13.28
CA ILE A 49 5.20 -3.52 -12.24
C ILE A 49 4.44 -3.22 -10.94
N PRO A 50 5.05 -3.40 -9.75
CA PRO A 50 4.35 -3.27 -8.47
C PRO A 50 4.04 -1.81 -8.13
N THR A 51 3.04 -1.25 -8.81
CA THR A 51 2.51 0.06 -8.47
C THR A 51 1.89 0.00 -7.08
N ASN A 52 2.19 0.97 -6.23
CA ASN A 52 1.81 0.91 -4.84
C ASN A 52 1.32 2.27 -4.33
N LEU A 53 0.20 2.27 -3.61
CA LEU A 53 -0.36 3.42 -2.91
C LEU A 53 -0.01 3.34 -1.43
N ARG A 54 0.55 4.41 -0.87
CA ARG A 54 0.76 4.57 0.55
C ARG A 54 0.11 5.86 1.05
N LEU A 55 -0.66 5.73 2.12
CA LEU A 55 -1.20 6.82 2.90
C LEU A 55 -0.56 6.76 4.28
N GLY A 56 0.01 7.88 4.74
CA GLY A 56 0.63 7.98 6.04
C GLY A 56 0.14 9.19 6.81
N MET A 57 0.03 9.05 8.12
CA MET A 57 -0.28 10.13 9.05
C MET A 57 0.64 10.03 10.26
N ASN A 58 1.06 11.18 10.78
CA ASN A 58 1.79 11.24 12.04
C ASN A 58 1.34 12.42 12.87
N MET A 59 1.37 12.25 14.18
CA MET A 59 1.06 13.30 15.15
C MET A 59 2.13 13.30 16.23
N THR A 60 2.67 14.48 16.53
CA THR A 60 3.62 14.68 17.61
C THR A 60 3.06 15.64 18.65
N VAL A 61 3.09 15.20 19.91
CA VAL A 61 2.61 15.97 21.08
C VAL A 61 3.77 16.15 22.05
N PRO A 62 4.24 17.39 22.26
CA PRO A 62 5.20 17.67 23.34
C PRO A 62 4.50 17.69 24.69
N PHE A 63 5.02 16.98 25.68
CA PHE A 63 4.52 17.04 27.07
C PHE A 63 5.15 18.20 27.84
N ASN A 64 6.40 18.53 27.53
CA ASN A 64 7.16 19.67 28.03
C ASN A 64 8.32 19.97 27.08
N GLU A 65 9.24 20.85 27.46
CA GLU A 65 10.40 21.24 26.65
C GLU A 65 11.35 20.08 26.29
N TYR A 66 11.34 19.01 27.08
CA TYR A 66 12.27 17.89 26.93
C TYR A 66 11.60 16.61 26.38
N ASN A 67 10.28 16.49 26.53
CA ASN A 67 9.58 15.22 26.30
C ASN A 67 8.53 15.38 25.21
N LYS A 68 8.64 14.53 24.18
CA LYS A 68 7.69 14.46 23.05
C LYS A 68 7.24 13.01 22.85
N PHE A 69 6.02 12.86 22.43
CA PHE A 69 5.47 11.58 22.00
C PHE A 69 4.88 11.71 20.60
N SER A 70 5.24 10.78 19.73
CA SER A 70 4.75 10.73 18.36
C SER A 70 4.05 9.41 18.08
N VAL A 71 2.98 9.46 17.30
CA VAL A 71 2.30 8.28 16.75
C VAL A 71 2.24 8.42 15.25
N ALA A 72 2.51 7.34 14.54
CA ALA A 72 2.38 7.26 13.09
C ALA A 72 1.53 6.07 12.69
N VAL A 73 0.73 6.22 11.65
CA VAL A 73 -0.07 5.17 11.04
C VAL A 73 0.11 5.23 9.54
N ASP A 74 0.39 4.09 8.93
CA ASP A 74 0.50 3.93 7.48
C ASP A 74 -0.48 2.86 6.99
N ALA A 75 -1.13 3.14 5.87
CA ALA A 75 -1.89 2.19 5.07
C ALA A 75 -1.22 2.04 3.70
N ASN A 76 -0.97 0.81 3.29
CA ASN A 76 -0.28 0.49 2.06
C ASN A 76 -1.09 -0.51 1.24
N LYS A 77 -1.36 -0.21 -0.03
CA LYS A 77 -2.09 -1.10 -0.96
C LYS A 77 -1.33 -1.23 -2.27
N LEU A 78 -1.17 -2.47 -2.72
CA LEU A 78 -0.67 -2.78 -4.05
C LEU A 78 -1.76 -2.46 -5.09
N LEU A 79 -1.44 -1.63 -6.06
CA LEU A 79 -2.34 -1.21 -7.14
C LEU A 79 -2.08 -2.03 -8.42
N VAL A 80 -2.07 -3.34 -8.27
CA VAL A 80 -1.95 -4.30 -9.38
C VAL A 80 -3.22 -5.14 -9.39
N PRO A 81 -3.84 -5.36 -10.55
CA PRO A 81 -5.04 -6.19 -10.63
C PRO A 81 -4.81 -7.59 -10.07
N THR A 82 -5.82 -8.11 -9.40
CA THR A 82 -5.83 -9.50 -8.94
C THR A 82 -5.78 -10.44 -10.17
N PHE A 83 -4.82 -11.36 -10.16
CA PHE A 83 -4.72 -12.36 -11.22
C PHE A 83 -5.95 -13.27 -11.21
N PRO A 84 -6.67 -13.42 -12.34
CA PRO A 84 -7.86 -14.24 -12.39
C PRO A 84 -7.57 -15.70 -12.03
N LYS A 85 -8.40 -16.32 -11.19
CA LYS A 85 -8.33 -17.75 -10.88
C LYS A 85 -9.32 -18.50 -11.76
N GLN A 86 -8.97 -19.72 -12.16
CA GLN A 86 -9.89 -20.57 -12.94
C GLN A 86 -11.12 -20.91 -12.11
N ASP A 87 -12.29 -20.73 -12.70
CA ASP A 87 -13.58 -21.05 -12.07
C ASP A 87 -13.98 -22.50 -12.37
N THR A 88 -13.37 -23.41 -11.64
CA THR A 88 -13.63 -24.85 -11.78
C THR A 88 -15.02 -25.23 -11.24
N GLU A 89 -15.63 -24.45 -10.36
CA GLU A 89 -16.95 -24.75 -9.79
C GLU A 89 -18.05 -24.54 -10.82
N ASN A 90 -17.92 -23.59 -11.72
CA ASN A 90 -18.85 -23.32 -12.80
C ASN A 90 -18.45 -24.03 -14.12
N GLY A 91 -17.44 -24.88 -14.11
CA GLY A 91 -17.05 -25.72 -15.25
C GLY A 91 -16.30 -24.92 -16.34
N GLU A 92 -15.59 -23.87 -15.99
CA GLU A 92 -14.77 -23.11 -16.94
C GLU A 92 -13.71 -24.01 -17.59
N THR A 93 -13.69 -24.04 -18.92
CA THR A 93 -12.67 -24.79 -19.65
C THR A 93 -11.31 -24.08 -19.61
N GLU A 94 -10.23 -24.82 -19.86
CA GLU A 94 -8.88 -24.26 -19.94
C GLU A 94 -8.77 -23.18 -21.02
N SER A 95 -9.46 -23.35 -22.14
CA SER A 95 -9.49 -22.36 -23.22
C SER A 95 -10.19 -21.08 -22.79
N ASP A 96 -11.38 -21.20 -22.17
CA ASP A 96 -12.15 -20.03 -21.70
C ASP A 96 -11.38 -19.27 -20.63
N TYR A 97 -10.71 -20.00 -19.72
CA TYR A 97 -9.85 -19.41 -18.69
C TYR A 97 -8.68 -18.62 -19.30
N THR A 98 -7.98 -19.20 -20.27
CA THR A 98 -6.85 -18.56 -20.95
C THR A 98 -7.30 -17.29 -21.67
N ASP A 99 -8.41 -17.34 -22.39
CA ASP A 99 -8.98 -16.18 -23.09
C ASP A 99 -9.41 -15.08 -22.11
N ARG A 100 -9.98 -15.47 -20.96
CA ARG A 100 -10.37 -14.53 -19.89
C ARG A 100 -9.14 -13.87 -19.25
N VAL A 101 -8.11 -14.66 -18.93
CA VAL A 101 -6.84 -14.12 -18.37
C VAL A 101 -6.22 -13.15 -19.35
N GLN A 102 -6.18 -13.48 -20.65
CA GLN A 102 -5.64 -12.58 -21.66
C GLN A 102 -6.39 -11.25 -21.65
N LYS A 103 -7.70 -11.27 -21.70
CA LYS A 103 -8.54 -10.07 -21.78
C LYS A 103 -8.57 -9.26 -20.47
N GLU A 104 -8.65 -9.93 -19.32
CA GLU A 104 -8.88 -9.27 -18.03
C GLU A 104 -7.61 -8.89 -17.30
N TYR A 105 -6.46 -9.44 -17.70
CA TYR A 105 -5.18 -9.16 -17.06
C TYR A 105 -4.13 -8.64 -18.06
N TYR A 106 -3.82 -9.44 -19.10
CA TYR A 106 -2.73 -9.07 -19.99
C TYR A 106 -3.08 -7.91 -20.95
N ASP A 107 -4.32 -7.80 -21.42
CA ASP A 107 -4.74 -6.70 -22.31
C ASP A 107 -5.08 -5.41 -21.55
N VAL A 108 -5.18 -5.47 -20.21
CA VAL A 108 -5.48 -4.29 -19.39
C VAL A 108 -4.29 -3.35 -19.36
N SER A 109 -4.52 -2.07 -19.68
CA SER A 109 -3.46 -1.05 -19.60
C SER A 109 -3.02 -0.81 -18.16
N PRO A 110 -1.76 -0.36 -17.92
CA PRO A 110 -1.27 -0.07 -16.57
C PRO A 110 -2.17 0.86 -15.76
N ILE A 111 -2.65 1.93 -16.38
CA ILE A 111 -3.53 2.91 -15.71
C ILE A 111 -4.90 2.29 -15.37
N ALA A 112 -5.49 1.54 -16.31
CA ALA A 112 -6.74 0.84 -16.04
C ALA A 112 -6.59 -0.21 -14.94
N GLY A 113 -5.43 -0.87 -14.88
CA GLY A 113 -5.07 -1.82 -13.81
C GLY A 113 -5.08 -1.18 -12.43
N ILE A 114 -4.53 0.04 -12.30
CA ILE A 114 -4.57 0.81 -11.04
C ILE A 114 -6.01 1.00 -10.54
N PHE A 115 -6.92 1.42 -11.41
CA PHE A 115 -8.33 1.61 -11.02
C PHE A 115 -9.05 0.29 -10.77
N LYS A 116 -8.75 -0.75 -11.56
CA LYS A 116 -9.33 -2.08 -11.38
C LYS A 116 -8.99 -2.66 -10.01
N SER A 117 -7.76 -2.49 -9.53
CA SER A 117 -7.26 -3.03 -8.26
C SER A 117 -8.00 -2.55 -7.00
N PHE A 118 -8.95 -1.63 -7.11
CA PHE A 118 -9.77 -1.19 -5.98
C PHE A 118 -11.09 -1.96 -5.80
N HIS A 119 -11.43 -2.84 -6.75
CA HIS A 119 -12.71 -3.55 -6.73
C HIS A 119 -12.68 -4.89 -7.49
N ASP A 120 -11.52 -5.51 -7.61
CA ASP A 120 -11.35 -6.78 -8.34
C ASP A 120 -11.07 -7.99 -7.44
N ALA A 121 -11.14 -7.81 -6.14
CA ALA A 121 -10.98 -8.92 -5.20
C ALA A 121 -12.16 -9.90 -5.32
N PRO A 122 -11.90 -11.22 -5.47
CA PRO A 122 -12.92 -12.24 -5.71
C PRO A 122 -14.06 -12.28 -4.69
N ASN A 123 -13.77 -12.00 -3.42
CA ASN A 123 -14.75 -11.98 -2.33
C ASN A 123 -15.26 -10.56 -2.00
N GLY A 124 -15.14 -9.63 -2.96
CA GLY A 124 -15.66 -8.28 -2.88
C GLY A 124 -14.98 -7.41 -1.81
N PHE A 125 -15.68 -6.38 -1.33
CA PHE A 125 -15.14 -5.33 -0.48
C PHE A 125 -14.38 -5.82 0.77
N LYS A 126 -14.80 -6.92 1.37
CA LYS A 126 -14.12 -7.48 2.54
C LYS A 126 -12.70 -7.94 2.21
N GLU A 127 -12.51 -8.55 1.05
CA GLU A 127 -11.18 -8.98 0.60
C GLU A 127 -10.34 -7.80 0.15
N GLU A 128 -10.93 -6.79 -0.47
CA GLU A 128 -10.26 -5.52 -0.79
C GLU A 128 -9.65 -4.87 0.44
N MET A 129 -10.38 -4.83 1.56
CA MET A 129 -9.87 -4.31 2.83
C MET A 129 -8.73 -5.16 3.41
N GLN A 130 -8.68 -6.46 3.09
CA GLN A 130 -7.60 -7.36 3.51
C GLN A 130 -6.31 -7.17 2.69
N GLU A 131 -6.38 -6.53 1.53
CA GLU A 131 -5.20 -6.17 0.72
C GLU A 131 -4.45 -4.98 1.28
N ILE A 132 -5.07 -4.23 2.18
CA ILE A 132 -4.41 -3.10 2.84
C ILE A 132 -3.51 -3.61 3.95
N GLN A 133 -2.24 -3.29 3.84
CA GLN A 133 -1.26 -3.52 4.89
C GLN A 133 -1.23 -2.30 5.81
N TRP A 134 -1.25 -2.54 7.11
CA TRP A 134 -1.27 -1.51 8.13
C TRP A 134 0.03 -1.51 8.94
N SER A 135 0.55 -0.32 9.18
CA SER A 135 1.67 -0.14 10.10
C SER A 135 1.31 0.94 11.12
N VAL A 136 1.57 0.66 12.38
CA VAL A 136 1.40 1.63 13.46
C VAL A 136 2.72 1.71 14.22
N GLY A 137 3.19 2.92 14.46
CA GLY A 137 4.40 3.19 15.21
C GLY A 137 4.20 4.25 16.27
N CYS A 138 5.00 4.18 17.32
CA CYS A 138 5.11 5.23 18.31
C CYS A 138 6.57 5.51 18.64
N GLU A 139 6.83 6.74 19.00
CA GLU A 139 8.16 7.20 19.41
C GLU A 139 8.03 8.09 20.63
N TYR A 140 8.84 7.80 21.64
CA TYR A 140 9.10 8.72 22.73
C TYR A 140 10.47 9.36 22.54
N THR A 141 10.51 10.69 22.55
CA THR A 141 11.72 11.47 22.40
C THR A 141 12.01 12.24 23.68
N TYR A 142 13.24 12.12 24.21
CA TYR A 142 13.74 12.87 25.33
C TYR A 142 14.88 13.78 24.93
N ASN A 143 14.72 15.09 25.18
CA ASN A 143 15.68 16.16 24.94
C ASN A 143 16.24 16.17 23.49
N ASP A 144 15.43 15.75 22.51
CA ASP A 144 15.82 15.61 21.09
C ASP A 144 17.09 14.78 20.83
N ARG A 145 17.50 13.98 21.81
CA ARG A 145 18.72 13.15 21.78
C ARG A 145 18.45 11.66 22.00
N PHE A 146 17.53 11.36 22.87
CA PHE A 146 17.15 9.99 23.19
C PHE A 146 15.80 9.65 22.56
N MET A 147 15.74 8.58 21.78
CA MET A 147 14.51 8.15 21.11
C MET A 147 14.30 6.67 21.38
N LEU A 148 13.10 6.35 21.88
CA LEU A 148 12.62 4.97 22.01
C LEU A 148 11.45 4.79 21.06
N ARG A 149 11.54 3.80 20.18
CA ARG A 149 10.54 3.51 19.14
C ARG A 149 9.96 2.14 19.33
N GLY A 150 8.69 2.00 18.97
CA GLY A 150 8.02 0.71 18.87
C GLY A 150 7.02 0.75 17.72
N GLY A 151 6.84 -0.36 17.04
CA GLY A 151 5.92 -0.44 15.93
C GLY A 151 5.34 -1.84 15.74
N TYR A 152 4.23 -1.89 15.00
CA TYR A 152 3.57 -3.11 14.60
C TYR A 152 3.16 -3.03 13.14
N HIS A 153 3.49 -4.09 12.40
CA HIS A 153 3.03 -4.27 11.01
C HIS A 153 2.03 -5.42 10.93
N HIS A 154 0.97 -5.18 10.16
CA HIS A 154 -0.10 -6.14 9.94
C HIS A 154 -0.43 -6.31 8.46
N GLU A 155 -0.39 -7.55 8.01
CA GLU A 155 -0.90 -7.99 6.71
C GLU A 155 -1.86 -9.17 6.94
N ALA A 156 -2.97 -9.18 6.20
CA ALA A 156 -3.99 -10.22 6.34
C ALA A 156 -3.44 -11.61 6.00
N ALA A 157 -3.98 -12.64 6.68
CA ALA A 157 -3.48 -14.01 6.56
C ALA A 157 -3.53 -14.59 5.15
N ASN A 158 -4.53 -14.17 4.35
CA ASN A 158 -4.72 -14.60 2.96
C ASN A 158 -3.96 -13.74 1.92
N LYS A 159 -3.22 -12.70 2.37
CA LYS A 159 -2.49 -11.77 1.49
C LYS A 159 -0.98 -11.72 1.79
N GLY A 160 -0.45 -12.68 2.56
CA GLY A 160 0.98 -12.79 2.87
C GLY A 160 1.27 -13.04 4.36
N ASN A 161 0.32 -12.71 5.26
CA ASN A 161 0.36 -13.03 6.70
C ASN A 161 1.60 -12.49 7.45
N ARG A 162 2.15 -11.36 6.99
CA ARG A 162 3.27 -10.72 7.67
C ARG A 162 2.78 -9.92 8.86
N LYS A 163 3.17 -10.34 10.05
CA LYS A 163 2.83 -9.68 11.32
C LYS A 163 4.06 -9.67 12.21
N TYR A 164 4.55 -8.50 12.55
CA TYR A 164 5.73 -8.38 13.38
C TYR A 164 5.76 -7.08 14.17
N PHE A 165 6.46 -7.13 15.30
CA PHE A 165 6.81 -5.97 16.10
C PHE A 165 8.24 -5.53 15.80
N THR A 166 8.47 -4.23 15.94
CA THR A 166 9.79 -3.59 15.83
C THR A 166 10.05 -2.75 17.07
N VAL A 167 11.28 -2.69 17.53
CA VAL A 167 11.78 -1.80 18.58
C VAL A 167 13.12 -1.24 18.17
#